data_5b05fcad5c40e51128a8290e0ddb38dc
#
_entry.id   5b05fcad5c40e51128a8290e0ddb38dc
#
_cell.length_a   1.000
_cell.length_b   1.000
_cell.length_c   1.000
_cell.angle_alpha   90.00
_cell.angle_beta   90.00
_cell.angle_gamma   90.00
#
_symmetry.space_group_name_H-M   'P 1'
#
loop_
_entity.id
_entity.type
_entity.pdbx_description
1 polymer ?
#
loop_
_entity_poly.entity_id
_entity_poly.type
_entity_poly.pdbx_seq_one_letter_code
_entity_poly.pdbx_strand_id
1 'polypeptide(L)'
;MQSANDLKQLLFSINHKSYPAYKSTRGAYQFPRYTLSIDHVQGDPFAAPSRVSVHISGKTAAFPSFLYDTYEKRVALQDYLLRQFARTIAPYSFRAKGSGKSGLLGISRCGQEILERTACVLNPSDGSLVVNMEIGFPANGRTIASQELIRILFDFLPGCVEKSLFYRALDQKACANVARLCEDQQAIRAALKEKGLTAFIADGSILPRETGVFDLPMKHAVPFTSPESLRVTLDLPNRGPVSGMGIPLGVTLIVGGGFHGKSTLLQALERGVYNHIAGDGREYVITDASAGKLRSEDSRSIRNVDISLFIHDLPGKSDTTSFSTADASGSTSQAANVIEGIESGTSLFLIDEDTSATNFMVRDELMQRVVADSEEPITPFISRVRDLYEKLGISSILVAGSSGSYFHVADTVIQMKEYVPYDITDRAKTTAAEFPPFTASVRPFSVPAFHRCPQPGKGLTGSDRTKVKVMGQESILINKSLTDLRAVEQLTDSEQLNGLAALLLEAAEHKMDGKKTLVQVVDLLEKQMDEKGLASLLAPGRPSDLARPRRQEIFACLNRCRELRF
;
A
#
# COMPACT_ATOMS: atom_id res chain seq x y z
N MET A 1 31.54 -20.94 10.94
CA MET A 1 30.13 -21.31 10.65
C MET A 1 29.96 -22.75 11.08
N GLN A 2 28.91 -23.06 11.83
CA GLN A 2 28.63 -24.42 12.30
C GLN A 2 28.01 -25.25 11.15
N SER A 3 28.14 -26.57 11.20
CA SER A 3 27.51 -27.45 10.22
C SER A 3 26.05 -27.76 10.59
N ALA A 4 25.25 -28.21 9.64
CA ALA A 4 23.90 -28.72 9.90
C ALA A 4 23.94 -29.87 10.91
N ASN A 5 25.00 -30.70 10.91
CA ASN A 5 25.15 -31.78 11.86
C ASN A 5 25.38 -31.28 13.30
N ASP A 6 26.12 -30.20 13.48
CA ASP A 6 26.30 -29.55 14.80
C ASP A 6 24.95 -29.09 15.38
N LEU A 7 24.09 -28.47 14.52
CA LEU A 7 22.74 -28.12 14.94
C LEU A 7 21.93 -29.35 15.36
N LYS A 8 22.01 -30.45 14.60
CA LYS A 8 21.29 -31.66 14.88
C LYS A 8 21.73 -32.27 16.22
N GLN A 9 23.04 -32.32 16.47
CA GLN A 9 23.60 -32.80 17.76
C GLN A 9 23.19 -31.88 18.92
N LEU A 10 23.22 -30.59 18.74
CA LEU A 10 22.76 -29.62 19.72
C LEU A 10 21.28 -29.86 20.06
N LEU A 11 20.41 -30.03 19.05
CA LEU A 11 18.99 -30.33 19.26
C LEU A 11 18.77 -31.61 20.03
N PHE A 12 19.54 -32.69 19.76
CA PHE A 12 19.49 -33.90 20.55
C PHE A 12 19.89 -33.64 22.01
N SER A 13 20.92 -32.84 22.26
CA SER A 13 21.45 -32.57 23.61
C SER A 13 20.50 -31.75 24.49
N ILE A 14 19.61 -30.97 23.89
CA ILE A 14 18.63 -30.15 24.62
C ILE A 14 17.24 -30.76 24.67
N ASN A 15 17.03 -31.97 24.09
CA ASN A 15 15.73 -32.62 24.11
C ASN A 15 15.26 -32.85 25.56
N HIS A 16 13.98 -32.68 25.81
CA HIS A 16 13.35 -32.74 27.12
C HIS A 16 13.84 -31.72 28.17
N LYS A 17 14.72 -30.76 27.80
CA LYS A 17 15.05 -29.62 28.68
C LYS A 17 13.92 -28.59 28.68
N SER A 18 14.03 -27.59 29.57
CA SER A 18 13.09 -26.46 29.61
C SER A 18 13.21 -25.62 28.36
N TYR A 19 12.10 -25.03 27.91
CA TYR A 19 11.98 -24.30 26.65
C TYR A 19 13.07 -23.22 26.39
N PRO A 20 13.52 -22.46 27.41
CA PRO A 20 14.60 -21.48 27.22
C PRO A 20 15.92 -22.06 26.69
N ALA A 21 16.15 -23.39 26.82
CA ALA A 21 17.35 -24.02 26.27
C ALA A 21 17.41 -23.96 24.73
N TYR A 22 16.29 -23.72 24.01
CA TYR A 22 16.30 -23.45 22.59
C TYR A 22 17.12 -22.19 22.21
N LYS A 23 17.34 -21.26 23.14
CA LYS A 23 18.17 -20.06 22.87
C LYS A 23 19.60 -20.42 22.43
N SER A 24 20.11 -21.59 22.85
CA SER A 24 21.43 -22.08 22.42
C SER A 24 21.51 -22.41 20.93
N THR A 25 20.37 -22.59 20.24
CA THR A 25 20.32 -22.87 18.80
C THR A 25 20.47 -21.61 17.94
N ARG A 26 20.50 -20.40 18.52
CA ARG A 26 20.69 -19.17 17.77
C ARG A 26 22.06 -19.19 17.09
N GLY A 27 22.08 -18.96 15.76
CA GLY A 27 23.30 -19.00 14.97
C GLY A 27 23.06 -19.38 13.51
N ALA A 28 24.14 -19.44 12.73
CA ALA A 28 24.11 -19.79 11.32
C ALA A 28 24.72 -21.19 11.09
N TYR A 29 24.04 -22.01 10.33
CA TYR A 29 24.34 -23.41 10.10
C TYR A 29 24.41 -23.72 8.60
N GLN A 30 25.51 -24.32 8.15
CA GLN A 30 25.72 -24.68 6.75
C GLN A 30 25.00 -25.98 6.41
N PHE A 31 23.99 -25.89 5.56
CA PHE A 31 23.36 -26.99 4.85
C PHE A 31 24.02 -27.19 3.48
N PRO A 32 23.78 -28.32 2.79
CA PRO A 32 24.48 -28.61 1.53
C PRO A 32 24.39 -27.52 0.44
N ARG A 33 23.24 -26.83 0.35
CA ARG A 33 22.98 -25.84 -0.72
C ARG A 33 22.58 -24.45 -0.22
N TYR A 34 22.45 -24.26 1.08
CA TYR A 34 22.05 -23.00 1.70
C TYR A 34 22.60 -22.89 3.12
N THR A 35 22.61 -21.71 3.66
CA THR A 35 22.85 -21.47 5.08
C THR A 35 21.50 -21.21 5.76
N LEU A 36 21.22 -21.93 6.83
CA LEU A 36 20.08 -21.66 7.71
C LEU A 36 20.55 -20.78 8.87
N SER A 37 19.93 -19.62 9.07
CA SER A 37 20.19 -18.79 10.26
C SER A 37 18.97 -18.82 11.20
N ILE A 38 19.20 -19.07 12.46
CA ILE A 38 18.21 -18.94 13.54
C ILE A 38 18.47 -17.57 14.19
N ASP A 39 17.72 -16.55 13.75
CA ASP A 39 17.97 -15.15 14.06
C ASP A 39 17.38 -14.76 15.42
N HIS A 40 16.20 -15.28 15.73
CA HIS A 40 15.53 -15.09 17.00
C HIS A 40 14.83 -16.36 17.45
N VAL A 41 14.99 -16.72 18.72
CA VAL A 41 14.31 -17.86 19.34
C VAL A 41 13.21 -17.35 20.26
N GLN A 42 11.98 -17.82 20.05
CA GLN A 42 10.85 -17.49 20.91
C GLN A 42 11.10 -17.92 22.37
N GLY A 43 10.59 -17.12 23.31
CA GLY A 43 10.83 -17.37 24.73
C GLY A 43 9.95 -18.44 25.36
N ASP A 44 8.81 -18.75 24.71
CA ASP A 44 7.75 -19.65 25.20
C ASP A 44 6.95 -20.16 23.98
N PRO A 45 6.38 -21.39 23.99
CA PRO A 45 5.62 -21.94 22.86
C PRO A 45 4.40 -21.10 22.45
N PHE A 46 3.89 -20.26 23.34
CA PHE A 46 2.73 -19.38 23.10
C PHE A 46 3.12 -17.98 22.63
N ALA A 47 4.41 -17.62 22.73
CA ALA A 47 4.94 -16.33 22.27
C ALA A 47 4.94 -16.22 20.73
N ALA A 48 5.38 -15.06 20.21
CA ALA A 48 5.65 -14.91 18.77
C ALA A 48 6.66 -15.97 18.31
N PRO A 49 6.50 -16.56 17.11
CA PRO A 49 7.36 -17.64 16.64
C PRO A 49 8.84 -17.23 16.52
N SER A 50 9.72 -18.20 16.45
CA SER A 50 11.14 -17.99 16.17
C SER A 50 11.32 -17.49 14.75
N ARG A 51 12.24 -16.56 14.52
CA ARG A 51 12.61 -16.06 13.19
C ARG A 51 13.82 -16.81 12.68
N VAL A 52 13.67 -17.27 11.44
CA VAL A 52 14.67 -18.09 10.76
C VAL A 52 14.84 -17.53 9.35
N SER A 53 16.07 -17.50 8.86
CA SER A 53 16.36 -17.09 7.49
C SER A 53 17.13 -18.15 6.71
N VAL A 54 16.81 -18.27 5.43
CA VAL A 54 17.46 -19.14 4.45
C VAL A 54 18.28 -18.27 3.53
N HIS A 55 19.61 -18.48 3.50
CA HIS A 55 20.54 -17.72 2.67
C HIS A 55 21.09 -18.62 1.56
N ILE A 56 20.93 -18.19 0.31
CA ILE A 56 21.39 -18.95 -0.87
C ILE A 56 22.30 -18.04 -1.69
N SER A 57 23.51 -18.53 -2.02
CA SER A 57 24.40 -17.79 -2.91
C SER A 57 23.83 -17.65 -4.32
N GLY A 58 24.10 -16.55 -5.02
CA GLY A 58 23.60 -16.34 -6.38
C GLY A 58 24.03 -17.44 -7.35
N LYS A 59 25.26 -17.96 -7.19
CA LYS A 59 25.73 -19.12 -7.95
C LYS A 59 24.89 -20.36 -7.75
N THR A 60 24.37 -20.57 -6.55
CA THR A 60 23.55 -21.75 -6.19
C THR A 60 22.08 -21.55 -6.58
N ALA A 61 21.52 -20.37 -6.34
CA ALA A 61 20.15 -20.00 -6.74
C ALA A 61 20.01 -19.97 -8.28
N ALA A 62 21.06 -19.49 -8.96
CA ALA A 62 21.27 -19.50 -10.40
C ALA A 62 20.17 -18.80 -11.23
N PHE A 63 19.56 -17.75 -10.69
CA PHE A 63 18.62 -16.92 -11.45
C PHE A 63 19.38 -16.11 -12.51
N PRO A 64 18.93 -16.14 -13.79
CA PRO A 64 19.47 -15.28 -14.83
C PRO A 64 19.27 -13.79 -14.50
N SER A 65 20.28 -12.96 -14.79
CA SER A 65 20.25 -11.53 -14.45
C SER A 65 19.08 -10.76 -15.08
N PHE A 66 18.65 -11.13 -16.27
CA PHE A 66 17.52 -10.46 -16.94
C PHE A 66 16.21 -10.54 -16.18
N LEU A 67 16.08 -11.43 -15.19
CA LEU A 67 14.90 -11.53 -14.30
C LEU A 67 14.89 -10.50 -13.19
N TYR A 68 16.03 -9.81 -12.92
CA TYR A 68 16.18 -8.87 -11.81
C TYR A 68 17.12 -7.69 -12.10
N ASP A 69 17.37 -7.38 -13.37
CA ASP A 69 18.26 -6.31 -13.83
C ASP A 69 17.70 -4.90 -13.58
N THR A 70 16.37 -4.77 -13.37
CA THR A 70 15.74 -3.55 -12.88
C THR A 70 15.16 -3.75 -11.47
N TYR A 71 14.92 -2.64 -10.77
CA TYR A 71 14.29 -2.68 -9.44
C TYR A 71 12.93 -3.38 -9.50
N GLU A 72 12.08 -3.01 -10.46
CA GLU A 72 10.73 -3.52 -10.60
C GLU A 72 10.70 -5.02 -10.91
N LYS A 73 11.54 -5.49 -11.82
CA LYS A 73 11.67 -6.94 -12.12
C LYS A 73 12.20 -7.70 -10.92
N ARG A 74 13.15 -7.13 -10.17
CA ARG A 74 13.66 -7.74 -8.95
C ARG A 74 12.55 -7.91 -7.91
N VAL A 75 11.73 -6.87 -7.67
CA VAL A 75 10.59 -6.94 -6.75
C VAL A 75 9.56 -7.97 -7.22
N ALA A 76 9.24 -7.99 -8.51
CA ALA A 76 8.31 -8.97 -9.09
C ALA A 76 8.82 -10.42 -8.92
N LEU A 77 10.11 -10.66 -9.15
CA LEU A 77 10.72 -11.98 -8.93
C LEU A 77 10.70 -12.37 -7.45
N GLN A 78 11.06 -11.45 -6.54
CA GLN A 78 11.01 -11.68 -5.08
C GLN A 78 9.59 -12.05 -4.63
N ASP A 79 8.58 -11.34 -5.09
CA ASP A 79 7.18 -11.63 -4.79
C ASP A 79 6.77 -13.01 -5.33
N TYR A 80 7.17 -13.34 -6.56
CA TYR A 80 6.92 -14.66 -7.15
C TYR A 80 7.56 -15.79 -6.33
N LEU A 81 8.84 -15.65 -5.98
CA LEU A 81 9.56 -16.65 -5.18
C LEU A 81 8.93 -16.84 -3.79
N LEU A 82 8.54 -15.73 -3.18
CA LEU A 82 7.85 -15.74 -1.89
C LEU A 82 6.55 -16.54 -1.96
N ARG A 83 5.73 -16.33 -3.01
CA ARG A 83 4.50 -17.09 -3.24
C ARG A 83 4.76 -18.57 -3.50
N GLN A 84 5.81 -18.91 -4.27
CA GLN A 84 6.18 -20.31 -4.50
C GLN A 84 6.62 -21.00 -3.20
N PHE A 85 7.45 -20.32 -2.40
CA PHE A 85 7.90 -20.85 -1.13
C PHE A 85 6.75 -21.00 -0.12
N ALA A 86 5.85 -20.01 -0.03
CA ALA A 86 4.66 -20.07 0.81
C ALA A 86 3.78 -21.30 0.47
N ARG A 87 3.58 -21.58 -0.84
CA ARG A 87 2.81 -22.75 -1.31
C ARG A 87 3.50 -24.06 -0.92
N THR A 88 4.84 -24.12 -0.95
CA THR A 88 5.57 -25.34 -0.64
C THR A 88 5.65 -25.64 0.85
N ILE A 89 5.70 -24.62 1.72
CA ILE A 89 5.74 -24.82 3.18
C ILE A 89 4.35 -25.03 3.80
N ALA A 90 3.29 -24.48 3.19
CA ALA A 90 1.93 -24.53 3.74
C ALA A 90 1.46 -25.94 4.12
N PRO A 91 1.69 -27.01 3.33
CA PRO A 91 1.29 -28.37 3.68
C PRO A 91 2.01 -28.96 4.91
N TYR A 92 3.14 -28.37 5.31
CA TYR A 92 3.94 -28.82 6.44
C TYR A 92 3.67 -28.03 7.72
N SER A 93 2.99 -26.88 7.62
CA SER A 93 2.64 -26.07 8.79
C SER A 93 1.75 -26.88 9.74
N PHE A 94 2.11 -26.90 11.04
CA PHE A 94 1.48 -27.69 12.09
C PHE A 94 1.51 -29.22 11.89
N ARG A 95 2.32 -29.76 10.98
CA ARG A 95 2.56 -31.22 10.90
C ARG A 95 3.38 -31.71 12.08
N ALA A 96 4.40 -30.98 12.49
CA ALA A 96 5.10 -31.22 13.74
C ALA A 96 4.17 -30.86 14.91
N LYS A 97 4.05 -31.73 15.89
CA LYS A 97 3.08 -31.59 16.99
C LYS A 97 3.68 -30.87 18.19
N GLY A 98 2.83 -30.28 19.00
CA GLY A 98 3.23 -29.62 20.25
C GLY A 98 2.23 -28.60 20.74
N SER A 99 2.59 -27.91 21.83
CA SER A 99 1.75 -26.90 22.49
C SER A 99 1.89 -25.54 21.83
N GLY A 100 0.86 -24.71 21.90
CA GLY A 100 0.84 -23.36 21.42
C GLY A 100 1.08 -23.27 19.91
N LYS A 101 2.10 -22.52 19.50
CA LYS A 101 2.49 -22.33 18.09
C LYS A 101 3.46 -23.38 17.56
N SER A 102 3.68 -24.46 18.31
CA SER A 102 4.57 -25.55 17.89
C SER A 102 4.23 -26.06 16.49
N GLY A 103 5.24 -26.19 15.65
CA GLY A 103 5.08 -26.70 14.28
C GLY A 103 4.57 -25.69 13.26
N LEU A 104 4.31 -24.44 13.64
CA LEU A 104 4.01 -23.36 12.69
C LEU A 104 5.18 -23.20 11.72
N LEU A 105 4.88 -23.19 10.43
CA LEU A 105 5.74 -22.67 9.38
C LEU A 105 5.01 -21.51 8.75
N GLY A 106 5.47 -20.29 9.02
CA GLY A 106 4.85 -19.04 8.60
C GLY A 106 5.77 -18.22 7.70
N ILE A 107 5.17 -17.57 6.72
CA ILE A 107 5.81 -16.56 5.87
C ILE A 107 4.73 -15.56 5.42
N SER A 108 5.13 -14.44 4.85
CA SER A 108 4.23 -13.40 4.31
C SER A 108 3.12 -14.00 3.45
N ARG A 109 1.90 -13.53 3.66
CA ARG A 109 0.71 -13.90 2.88
C ARG A 109 0.44 -12.81 1.86
N CYS A 110 0.96 -12.98 0.64
CA CYS A 110 0.79 -11.99 -0.42
C CYS A 110 -0.65 -11.94 -0.93
N GLY A 111 -1.22 -10.72 -1.07
CA GLY A 111 -2.46 -10.43 -1.79
C GLY A 111 -2.28 -10.50 -3.32
N GLN A 112 -3.06 -9.76 -4.09
CA GLN A 112 -2.94 -9.71 -5.55
C GLN A 112 -1.88 -8.72 -6.02
N GLU A 113 -1.57 -7.73 -5.20
CA GLU A 113 -0.57 -6.70 -5.46
C GLU A 113 0.86 -7.24 -5.26
N ILE A 114 1.76 -6.77 -6.10
CA ILE A 114 3.20 -7.04 -6.01
C ILE A 114 3.84 -5.97 -5.14
N LEU A 115 4.40 -6.37 -4.00
CA LEU A 115 5.03 -5.47 -3.04
C LEU A 115 6.48 -5.89 -2.75
N GLU A 116 7.37 -4.90 -2.60
CA GLU A 116 8.70 -5.15 -2.02
C GLU A 116 8.54 -5.54 -0.54
N ARG A 117 9.15 -6.67 -0.14
CA ARG A 117 9.05 -7.22 1.21
C ARG A 117 10.40 -7.64 1.77
N THR A 118 10.57 -7.50 3.08
CA THR A 118 11.73 -8.07 3.76
C THR A 118 11.72 -9.61 3.82
N ALA A 119 10.58 -10.23 3.59
CA ALA A 119 10.44 -11.69 3.63
C ALA A 119 11.22 -12.42 2.53
N CYS A 120 11.46 -11.77 1.38
CA CYS A 120 12.27 -12.33 0.31
C CYS A 120 13.10 -11.21 -0.33
N VAL A 121 14.41 -11.27 -0.21
CA VAL A 121 15.34 -10.26 -0.70
C VAL A 121 16.35 -10.89 -1.63
N LEU A 122 16.45 -10.39 -2.86
CA LEU A 122 17.43 -10.78 -3.85
C LEU A 122 18.44 -9.63 -4.04
N ASN A 123 19.70 -9.94 -3.88
CA ASN A 123 20.79 -8.97 -4.06
C ASN A 123 21.02 -8.73 -5.57
N PRO A 124 20.91 -7.47 -6.04
CA PRO A 124 21.06 -7.17 -7.47
C PRO A 124 22.48 -7.37 -7.99
N SER A 125 23.51 -7.36 -7.13
CA SER A 125 24.91 -7.44 -7.56
C SER A 125 25.38 -8.87 -7.85
N ASP A 126 24.89 -9.85 -7.10
CA ASP A 126 25.37 -11.24 -7.19
C ASP A 126 24.26 -12.28 -7.29
N GLY A 127 22.98 -11.87 -7.25
CA GLY A 127 21.83 -12.76 -7.31
C GLY A 127 21.64 -13.63 -6.06
N SER A 128 22.34 -13.33 -4.96
CA SER A 128 22.12 -14.04 -3.69
C SER A 128 20.72 -13.75 -3.13
N LEU A 129 20.14 -14.76 -2.48
CA LEU A 129 18.77 -14.74 -2.01
C LEU A 129 18.71 -14.96 -0.51
N VAL A 130 17.93 -14.14 0.18
CA VAL A 130 17.59 -14.31 1.60
C VAL A 130 16.08 -14.41 1.72
N VAL A 131 15.61 -15.49 2.37
CA VAL A 131 14.17 -15.69 2.65
C VAL A 131 13.98 -15.79 4.15
N ASN A 132 13.20 -14.86 4.70
CA ASN A 132 12.86 -14.78 6.12
C ASN A 132 11.52 -15.48 6.37
N MET A 133 11.46 -16.30 7.39
CA MET A 133 10.25 -17.05 7.78
C MET A 133 10.12 -17.20 9.30
N GLU A 134 8.95 -17.56 9.73
CA GLU A 134 8.66 -17.89 11.12
C GLU A 134 8.54 -19.39 11.34
N ILE A 135 9.16 -19.91 12.39
CA ILE A 135 9.02 -21.31 12.82
C ILE A 135 8.62 -21.35 14.28
N GLY A 136 7.48 -21.99 14.56
CA GLY A 136 7.06 -22.30 15.92
C GLY A 136 7.86 -23.49 16.46
N PHE A 137 8.83 -23.25 17.35
CA PHE A 137 9.68 -24.31 17.91
C PHE A 137 8.86 -25.24 18.79
N PRO A 138 8.88 -26.56 18.52
CA PRO A 138 7.99 -27.52 19.18
C PRO A 138 8.30 -27.79 20.65
N ALA A 139 7.23 -27.88 21.43
CA ALA A 139 7.31 -28.26 22.85
C ALA A 139 6.07 -29.02 23.31
N ASN A 140 6.20 -29.87 24.31
CA ASN A 140 5.11 -30.44 25.09
C ASN A 140 4.98 -29.68 26.41
N GLY A 141 3.90 -28.89 26.55
CA GLY A 141 3.86 -27.84 27.58
C GLY A 141 5.00 -26.86 27.38
N ARG A 142 5.94 -26.76 28.31
CA ARG A 142 7.18 -25.97 28.23
C ARG A 142 8.45 -26.82 28.15
N THR A 143 8.30 -28.08 27.81
CA THR A 143 9.42 -29.05 27.65
C THR A 143 9.73 -29.19 26.17
N ILE A 144 10.99 -29.05 25.80
CA ILE A 144 11.46 -29.13 24.41
C ILE A 144 11.11 -30.50 23.79
N ALA A 145 10.51 -30.46 22.59
CA ALA A 145 10.30 -31.60 21.70
C ALA A 145 11.23 -31.45 20.47
N SER A 146 12.54 -31.62 20.67
CA SER A 146 13.54 -31.34 19.63
C SER A 146 13.43 -32.26 18.41
N GLN A 147 12.92 -33.48 18.57
CA GLN A 147 12.65 -34.41 17.48
C GLN A 147 11.72 -33.81 16.42
N GLU A 148 10.68 -33.12 16.88
CA GLU A 148 9.74 -32.41 15.96
C GLU A 148 10.40 -31.22 15.26
N LEU A 149 11.31 -30.48 15.94
CA LEU A 149 12.09 -29.42 15.29
C LEU A 149 13.08 -29.99 14.27
N ILE A 150 13.71 -31.12 14.57
CA ILE A 150 14.57 -31.84 13.62
C ILE A 150 13.77 -32.20 12.36
N ARG A 151 12.54 -32.72 12.49
CA ARG A 151 11.68 -33.02 11.34
C ARG A 151 11.42 -31.73 10.50
N ILE A 152 11.15 -30.60 11.14
CA ILE A 152 10.94 -29.35 10.44
C ILE A 152 12.21 -28.96 9.66
N LEU A 153 13.36 -28.87 10.34
CA LEU A 153 14.58 -28.29 9.78
C LEU A 153 15.34 -29.22 8.83
N PHE A 154 15.21 -30.54 9.00
CA PHE A 154 15.99 -31.53 8.24
C PHE A 154 15.17 -32.37 7.25
N ASP A 155 13.85 -32.55 7.49
CA ASP A 155 13.02 -33.37 6.61
C ASP A 155 12.09 -32.48 5.74
N PHE A 156 11.47 -31.43 6.31
CA PHE A 156 10.49 -30.62 5.58
C PHE A 156 11.13 -29.44 4.84
N LEU A 157 11.89 -28.61 5.55
CA LEU A 157 12.43 -27.36 5.03
C LEU A 157 13.37 -27.55 3.82
N PRO A 158 14.32 -28.53 3.82
CA PRO A 158 15.21 -28.70 2.67
C PRO A 158 14.47 -28.94 1.37
N GLY A 159 13.45 -29.82 1.39
CA GLY A 159 12.63 -30.09 0.22
C GLY A 159 11.81 -28.88 -0.25
N CYS A 160 11.36 -28.02 0.67
CA CYS A 160 10.69 -26.76 0.33
C CYS A 160 11.65 -25.78 -0.32
N VAL A 161 12.84 -25.58 0.24
CA VAL A 161 13.90 -24.73 -0.32
C VAL A 161 14.29 -25.19 -1.73
N GLU A 162 14.51 -26.49 -1.91
CA GLU A 162 14.89 -27.03 -3.21
C GLU A 162 13.83 -26.84 -4.29
N LYS A 163 12.56 -26.99 -3.95
CA LYS A 163 11.46 -26.90 -4.93
C LYS A 163 11.10 -25.47 -5.33
N SER A 164 11.42 -24.46 -4.52
CA SER A 164 10.88 -23.12 -4.71
C SER A 164 11.91 -21.98 -4.79
N LEU A 165 13.16 -22.19 -4.38
CA LEU A 165 14.17 -21.14 -4.29
C LEU A 165 15.37 -21.34 -5.22
N PHE A 166 15.35 -22.33 -6.08
CA PHE A 166 16.37 -22.56 -7.11
C PHE A 166 15.75 -22.46 -8.50
N TYR A 167 16.35 -21.65 -9.38
CA TYR A 167 15.84 -21.43 -10.74
C TYR A 167 15.58 -22.72 -11.52
N ARG A 168 16.44 -23.72 -11.36
CA ARG A 168 16.33 -25.00 -12.07
C ARG A 168 15.14 -25.85 -11.63
N ALA A 169 14.62 -25.61 -10.42
CA ALA A 169 13.49 -26.36 -9.86
C ALA A 169 12.14 -25.68 -10.13
N LEU A 170 12.16 -24.44 -10.57
CA LEU A 170 10.97 -23.66 -10.91
C LEU A 170 10.60 -23.83 -12.39
N ASP A 171 9.35 -23.51 -12.71
CA ASP A 171 8.94 -23.28 -14.08
C ASP A 171 9.62 -22.03 -14.62
N GLN A 172 10.62 -22.23 -15.47
CA GLN A 172 11.42 -21.15 -16.04
C GLN A 172 10.60 -20.24 -16.95
N LYS A 173 9.57 -20.77 -17.62
CA LYS A 173 8.64 -19.97 -18.43
C LYS A 173 7.80 -19.07 -17.54
N ALA A 174 7.31 -19.57 -16.41
CA ALA A 174 6.59 -18.76 -15.43
C ALA A 174 7.48 -17.66 -14.86
N CYS A 175 8.74 -17.94 -14.51
CA CYS A 175 9.71 -16.93 -14.08
C CYS A 175 9.91 -15.84 -15.14
N ALA A 176 10.11 -16.22 -16.40
CA ALA A 176 10.25 -15.28 -17.52
C ALA A 176 8.98 -14.44 -17.73
N ASN A 177 7.80 -15.05 -17.58
CA ASN A 177 6.53 -14.33 -17.72
C ASN A 177 6.31 -13.30 -16.61
N VAL A 178 6.81 -13.53 -15.39
CA VAL A 178 6.80 -12.51 -14.31
C VAL A 178 7.58 -11.27 -14.73
N ALA A 179 8.80 -11.43 -15.27
CA ALA A 179 9.60 -10.32 -15.76
C ALA A 179 8.92 -9.61 -16.94
N ARG A 180 8.36 -10.35 -17.90
CA ARG A 180 7.65 -9.80 -19.05
C ARG A 180 6.41 -9.01 -18.65
N LEU A 181 5.59 -9.54 -17.74
CA LEU A 181 4.43 -8.81 -17.23
C LEU A 181 4.86 -7.51 -16.53
N CYS A 182 5.92 -7.55 -15.75
CA CYS A 182 6.47 -6.36 -15.10
C CYS A 182 6.91 -5.31 -16.14
N GLU A 183 7.61 -5.71 -17.21
CA GLU A 183 8.00 -4.82 -18.31
C GLU A 183 6.79 -4.21 -19.01
N ASP A 184 5.75 -4.99 -19.28
CA ASP A 184 4.51 -4.51 -19.89
C ASP A 184 3.79 -3.50 -18.96
N GLN A 185 3.73 -3.76 -17.65
CA GLN A 185 3.14 -2.85 -16.67
C GLN A 185 3.93 -1.53 -16.58
N GLN A 186 5.27 -1.58 -16.61
CA GLN A 186 6.10 -0.38 -16.64
C GLN A 186 5.93 0.41 -17.95
N ALA A 187 5.78 -0.28 -19.09
CA ALA A 187 5.48 0.37 -20.37
C ALA A 187 4.13 1.12 -20.33
N ILE A 188 3.10 0.54 -19.70
CA ILE A 188 1.82 1.23 -19.51
C ILE A 188 2.02 2.48 -18.64
N ARG A 189 2.75 2.39 -17.50
CA ARG A 189 3.03 3.54 -16.64
C ARG A 189 3.74 4.67 -17.38
N ALA A 190 4.70 4.33 -18.24
CA ALA A 190 5.39 5.31 -19.09
C ALA A 190 4.42 5.93 -20.10
N ALA A 191 3.58 5.12 -20.75
CA ALA A 191 2.59 5.57 -21.72
C ALA A 191 1.51 6.48 -21.10
N LEU A 192 1.11 6.29 -19.82
CA LEU A 192 0.21 7.23 -19.14
C LEU A 192 0.76 8.65 -19.20
N LYS A 193 2.03 8.82 -18.84
CA LYS A 193 2.69 10.13 -18.83
C LYS A 193 2.84 10.70 -20.23
N GLU A 194 3.28 9.88 -21.19
CA GLU A 194 3.49 10.28 -22.59
C GLU A 194 2.20 10.74 -23.27
N LYS A 195 1.09 10.02 -23.01
CA LYS A 195 -0.21 10.27 -23.66
C LYS A 195 -1.12 11.21 -22.87
N GLY A 196 -0.66 11.78 -21.75
CA GLY A 196 -1.47 12.64 -20.91
C GLY A 196 -2.67 11.91 -20.28
N LEU A 197 -2.45 10.71 -19.74
CA LEU A 197 -3.46 9.89 -19.10
C LEU A 197 -3.21 9.78 -17.60
N THR A 198 -4.28 9.68 -16.83
CA THR A 198 -4.24 9.40 -15.39
C THR A 198 -4.32 7.91 -15.08
N ALA A 199 -4.98 7.14 -15.93
CA ALA A 199 -5.15 5.70 -15.79
C ALA A 199 -5.40 5.02 -17.14
N PHE A 200 -5.13 3.71 -17.17
CA PHE A 200 -5.45 2.83 -18.28
C PHE A 200 -6.11 1.55 -17.77
N ILE A 201 -7.21 1.12 -18.39
CA ILE A 201 -7.93 -0.11 -18.07
C ILE A 201 -8.03 -0.93 -19.37
N ALA A 202 -7.30 -2.04 -19.45
CA ALA A 202 -7.30 -2.88 -20.63
C ALA A 202 -8.67 -3.55 -20.85
N ASP A 203 -9.08 -3.66 -22.11
CA ASP A 203 -10.24 -4.46 -22.50
C ASP A 203 -10.05 -5.91 -22.08
N GLY A 204 -11.11 -6.55 -21.59
CA GLY A 204 -11.09 -7.89 -21.04
C GLY A 204 -10.68 -7.99 -19.57
N SER A 205 -10.32 -6.89 -18.91
CA SER A 205 -10.03 -6.88 -17.46
C SER A 205 -11.24 -7.31 -16.64
N ILE A 206 -11.00 -8.01 -15.52
CA ILE A 206 -12.01 -8.42 -14.55
C ILE A 206 -11.90 -7.52 -13.33
N LEU A 207 -12.77 -6.51 -13.25
CA LEU A 207 -12.69 -5.50 -12.20
C LEU A 207 -13.30 -5.96 -10.87
N PRO A 208 -14.46 -6.65 -10.82
CA PRO A 208 -15.08 -7.05 -9.55
C PRO A 208 -14.31 -8.19 -8.87
N ARG A 209 -14.43 -8.23 -7.54
CA ARG A 209 -13.85 -9.28 -6.68
C ARG A 209 -14.91 -10.29 -6.26
N GLU A 210 -14.49 -11.51 -5.96
CA GLU A 210 -15.38 -12.63 -5.63
C GLU A 210 -16.23 -12.33 -4.39
N THR A 211 -15.61 -11.78 -3.35
CA THR A 211 -16.29 -11.31 -2.13
C THR A 211 -15.56 -10.10 -1.53
N GLY A 212 -16.19 -9.43 -0.55
CA GLY A 212 -15.51 -8.37 0.22
C GLY A 212 -14.35 -8.85 1.11
N VAL A 213 -14.18 -10.19 1.26
CA VAL A 213 -13.14 -10.81 2.09
C VAL A 213 -12.01 -11.40 1.24
N PHE A 214 -12.34 -11.91 0.05
CA PHE A 214 -11.39 -12.54 -0.85
C PHE A 214 -11.13 -11.64 -2.06
N ASP A 215 -9.92 -11.09 -2.13
CA ASP A 215 -9.45 -10.24 -3.23
C ASP A 215 -9.05 -11.08 -4.47
N LEU A 216 -9.93 -12.01 -4.85
CA LEU A 216 -9.79 -12.82 -6.05
C LEU A 216 -10.73 -12.30 -7.14
N PRO A 217 -10.39 -12.43 -8.43
CA PRO A 217 -11.28 -12.02 -9.51
C PRO A 217 -12.60 -12.78 -9.46
N MET A 218 -13.70 -12.05 -9.62
CA MET A 218 -15.05 -12.64 -9.65
C MET A 218 -15.19 -13.56 -10.87
N LYS A 219 -15.63 -14.80 -10.64
CA LYS A 219 -15.97 -15.75 -11.70
C LYS A 219 -17.21 -15.26 -12.47
N HIS A 220 -17.21 -15.43 -13.78
CA HIS A 220 -18.33 -15.04 -14.65
C HIS A 220 -18.71 -13.55 -14.58
N ALA A 221 -17.77 -12.69 -14.21
CA ALA A 221 -17.96 -11.25 -14.28
C ALA A 221 -18.05 -10.77 -15.73
N VAL A 222 -18.72 -9.64 -15.95
CA VAL A 222 -18.67 -8.94 -17.23
C VAL A 222 -17.27 -8.40 -17.45
N PRO A 223 -16.55 -8.82 -18.51
CA PRO A 223 -15.23 -8.26 -18.81
C PRO A 223 -15.35 -6.78 -19.17
N PHE A 224 -14.37 -6.01 -18.76
CA PHE A 224 -14.32 -4.59 -19.08
C PHE A 224 -14.20 -4.36 -20.58
N THR A 225 -14.94 -3.39 -21.10
CA THR A 225 -14.90 -2.97 -22.52
C THR A 225 -14.88 -1.45 -22.56
N SER A 226 -13.86 -0.88 -23.21
CA SER A 226 -13.70 0.57 -23.33
C SER A 226 -14.72 1.20 -24.29
N PRO A 227 -15.26 2.40 -23.98
CA PRO A 227 -15.99 3.20 -24.96
C PRO A 227 -15.04 3.65 -26.09
N GLU A 228 -15.55 3.69 -27.33
CA GLU A 228 -14.75 3.96 -28.52
C GLU A 228 -13.97 5.29 -28.45
N SER A 229 -14.62 6.34 -27.94
CA SER A 229 -14.03 7.68 -27.82
C SER A 229 -12.87 7.78 -26.82
N LEU A 230 -12.81 6.85 -25.84
CA LEU A 230 -11.75 6.79 -24.84
C LEU A 230 -10.81 5.61 -25.06
N ARG A 231 -11.00 4.87 -26.16
CA ARG A 231 -10.15 3.72 -26.48
C ARG A 231 -8.77 4.16 -26.93
N VAL A 232 -7.77 3.61 -26.27
CA VAL A 232 -6.36 3.80 -26.59
C VAL A 232 -5.74 2.42 -26.80
N THR A 233 -4.88 2.29 -27.81
CA THR A 233 -4.06 1.08 -28.00
C THR A 233 -2.62 1.40 -27.59
N LEU A 234 -2.06 0.56 -26.74
CA LEU A 234 -0.68 0.64 -26.27
C LEU A 234 0.11 -0.56 -26.81
N ASP A 235 1.26 -0.30 -27.41
CA ASP A 235 2.16 -1.36 -27.87
C ASP A 235 3.08 -1.77 -26.72
N LEU A 236 2.77 -2.92 -26.11
CA LEU A 236 3.52 -3.45 -24.98
C LEU A 236 4.68 -4.33 -25.46
N PRO A 237 5.83 -4.28 -24.78
CA PRO A 237 7.06 -4.95 -25.26
C PRO A 237 6.93 -6.48 -25.39
N ASN A 238 6.09 -7.11 -24.58
CA ASN A 238 5.96 -8.57 -24.58
C ASN A 238 4.59 -9.05 -25.08
N ARG A 239 3.52 -8.33 -24.75
CA ARG A 239 2.15 -8.70 -25.15
C ARG A 239 1.76 -8.16 -26.53
N GLY A 240 2.50 -7.18 -27.07
CA GLY A 240 2.12 -6.46 -28.28
C GLY A 240 1.00 -5.45 -28.04
N PRO A 241 0.15 -5.16 -29.05
CA PRO A 241 -0.89 -4.16 -28.93
C PRO A 241 -1.99 -4.59 -27.95
N VAL A 242 -2.28 -3.74 -26.98
CA VAL A 242 -3.34 -3.90 -25.98
C VAL A 242 -4.24 -2.67 -26.03
N SER A 243 -5.51 -2.88 -26.33
CA SER A 243 -6.52 -1.81 -26.33
C SER A 243 -7.21 -1.72 -24.97
N GLY A 244 -7.64 -0.52 -24.60
CA GLY A 244 -8.32 -0.28 -23.36
C GLY A 244 -8.77 1.18 -23.23
N MET A 245 -9.45 1.51 -22.14
CA MET A 245 -9.88 2.85 -21.83
C MET A 245 -8.71 3.63 -21.21
N GLY A 246 -8.30 4.73 -21.85
CA GLY A 246 -7.43 5.73 -21.29
C GLY A 246 -8.25 6.84 -20.64
N ILE A 247 -8.03 7.11 -19.36
CA ILE A 247 -8.66 8.25 -18.67
C ILE A 247 -7.72 9.45 -18.80
N PRO A 248 -8.12 10.54 -19.48
CA PRO A 248 -7.24 11.67 -19.71
C PRO A 248 -6.96 12.48 -18.42
N LEU A 249 -5.94 13.34 -18.48
CA LEU A 249 -5.71 14.35 -17.45
C LEU A 249 -6.90 15.30 -17.35
N GLY A 250 -7.12 15.91 -16.19
CA GLY A 250 -8.21 16.85 -15.92
C GLY A 250 -9.20 16.31 -14.91
N VAL A 251 -10.46 16.70 -15.06
CA VAL A 251 -11.55 16.34 -14.16
C VAL A 251 -12.44 15.30 -14.86
N THR A 252 -12.36 14.07 -14.41
CA THR A 252 -13.20 12.97 -14.90
C THR A 252 -14.29 12.66 -13.90
N LEU A 253 -15.51 12.56 -14.39
CA LEU A 253 -16.68 12.22 -13.60
C LEU A 253 -17.19 10.83 -13.99
N ILE A 254 -17.39 9.94 -13.00
CA ILE A 254 -18.00 8.63 -13.18
C ILE A 254 -19.41 8.67 -12.58
N VAL A 255 -20.42 8.52 -13.43
CA VAL A 255 -21.85 8.60 -13.05
C VAL A 255 -22.59 7.32 -13.37
N GLY A 256 -23.84 7.21 -12.93
CA GLY A 256 -24.72 6.07 -13.21
C GLY A 256 -25.58 5.71 -12.00
N GLY A 257 -26.58 4.88 -12.20
CA GLY A 257 -27.47 4.41 -11.14
C GLY A 257 -26.75 3.55 -10.08
N GLY A 258 -27.45 3.25 -9.00
CA GLY A 258 -26.96 2.29 -8.00
C GLY A 258 -26.68 0.92 -8.62
N PHE A 259 -25.68 0.21 -8.12
CA PHE A 259 -25.29 -1.16 -8.53
C PHE A 259 -24.82 -1.34 -9.99
N HIS A 260 -24.53 -0.28 -10.72
CA HIS A 260 -24.03 -0.34 -12.10
C HIS A 260 -22.49 -0.42 -12.22
N GLY A 261 -21.75 -0.54 -11.10
CA GLY A 261 -20.30 -0.79 -11.10
C GLY A 261 -19.42 0.45 -10.95
N LYS A 262 -19.96 1.63 -10.60
CA LYS A 262 -19.16 2.86 -10.36
C LYS A 262 -18.06 2.64 -9.32
N SER A 263 -18.42 2.20 -8.12
CA SER A 263 -17.46 1.96 -7.02
C SER A 263 -16.49 0.82 -7.34
N THR A 264 -16.92 -0.18 -8.14
CA THR A 264 -16.04 -1.26 -8.61
C THR A 264 -14.95 -0.72 -9.54
N LEU A 265 -15.31 0.18 -10.46
CA LEU A 265 -14.35 0.84 -11.34
C LEU A 265 -13.38 1.70 -10.52
N LEU A 266 -13.89 2.51 -9.59
CA LEU A 266 -13.05 3.34 -8.73
C LEU A 266 -12.09 2.50 -7.87
N GLN A 267 -12.55 1.41 -7.27
CA GLN A 267 -11.71 0.49 -6.50
C GLN A 267 -10.60 -0.17 -7.36
N ALA A 268 -10.90 -0.49 -8.61
CA ALA A 268 -9.90 -1.01 -9.52
C ALA A 268 -8.82 0.06 -9.81
N LEU A 269 -9.22 1.33 -9.99
CA LEU A 269 -8.30 2.45 -10.15
C LEU A 269 -7.49 2.73 -8.88
N GLU A 270 -8.09 2.62 -7.70
CA GLU A 270 -7.40 2.77 -6.41
C GLU A 270 -6.27 1.75 -6.25
N ARG A 271 -6.49 0.50 -6.68
CA ARG A 271 -5.49 -0.58 -6.63
C ARG A 271 -4.50 -0.54 -7.79
N GLY A 272 -4.86 0.11 -8.90
CA GLY A 272 -4.00 0.28 -10.08
C GLY A 272 -2.71 1.07 -9.85
N VAL A 273 -2.53 1.68 -8.68
CA VAL A 273 -1.27 2.28 -8.22
C VAL A 273 -0.18 1.23 -7.99
N TYR A 274 -0.56 -0.02 -7.74
CA TYR A 274 0.31 -1.18 -7.61
C TYR A 274 0.33 -1.99 -8.90
N ASN A 275 1.39 -2.77 -9.10
CA ASN A 275 1.40 -3.84 -10.08
C ASN A 275 0.69 -5.07 -9.51
N HIS A 276 -0.05 -5.78 -10.35
CA HIS A 276 -0.79 -6.99 -9.96
C HIS A 276 -0.17 -8.22 -10.61
N ILE A 277 -0.31 -9.38 -9.95
CA ILE A 277 0.14 -10.67 -10.49
C ILE A 277 -0.65 -11.10 -11.72
N ALA A 278 -0.08 -11.97 -12.53
CA ALA A 278 -0.77 -12.58 -13.64
C ALA A 278 -1.99 -13.40 -13.19
N GLY A 279 -3.10 -13.24 -13.91
CA GLY A 279 -4.37 -13.93 -13.64
C GLY A 279 -5.23 -13.26 -12.55
N ASP A 280 -4.83 -12.09 -12.07
CA ASP A 280 -5.65 -11.27 -11.18
C ASP A 280 -6.84 -10.61 -11.87
N GLY A 281 -6.80 -10.49 -13.20
CA GLY A 281 -7.80 -9.78 -13.99
C GLY A 281 -7.65 -8.26 -13.97
N ARG A 282 -6.82 -7.70 -13.10
CA ARG A 282 -6.45 -6.27 -13.03
C ARG A 282 -4.98 -6.03 -13.36
N GLU A 283 -4.26 -7.02 -13.91
CA GLU A 283 -2.83 -6.91 -14.21
C GLU A 283 -2.49 -5.79 -15.20
N TYR A 284 -3.46 -5.36 -16.02
CA TYR A 284 -3.36 -4.24 -16.95
C TYR A 284 -4.33 -3.09 -16.61
N VAL A 285 -4.71 -2.98 -15.35
CA VAL A 285 -5.38 -1.80 -14.80
C VAL A 285 -4.32 -1.00 -14.06
N ILE A 286 -3.87 0.08 -14.69
CA ILE A 286 -2.75 0.88 -14.18
C ILE A 286 -3.21 2.32 -14.00
N THR A 287 -2.99 2.85 -12.82
CA THR A 287 -3.27 4.23 -12.42
C THR A 287 -1.96 4.95 -12.11
N ASP A 288 -1.94 6.26 -12.24
CA ASP A 288 -0.81 7.09 -11.81
C ASP A 288 -0.34 6.66 -10.42
N ALA A 289 0.95 6.41 -10.28
CA ALA A 289 1.53 5.83 -9.06
C ALA A 289 1.39 6.75 -7.83
N SER A 290 1.24 8.06 -8.04
CA SER A 290 1.04 9.03 -6.96
C SER A 290 -0.43 9.26 -6.61
N ALA A 291 -1.37 8.56 -7.25
CA ALA A 291 -2.80 8.73 -7.00
C ALA A 291 -3.15 8.52 -5.53
N GLY A 292 -3.94 9.43 -4.97
CA GLY A 292 -4.42 9.40 -3.59
C GLY A 292 -5.94 9.34 -3.52
N LYS A 293 -6.47 8.36 -2.77
CA LYS A 293 -7.90 8.29 -2.43
C LYS A 293 -8.21 9.28 -1.32
N LEU A 294 -9.17 10.15 -1.57
CA LEU A 294 -9.67 11.12 -0.60
C LEU A 294 -11.04 10.69 -0.06
N ARG A 295 -11.23 10.87 1.23
CA ARG A 295 -12.53 10.69 1.89
C ARG A 295 -12.65 11.58 3.13
N SER A 296 -13.84 11.70 3.68
CA SER A 296 -14.05 12.30 4.98
C SER A 296 -13.71 11.32 6.12
N GLU A 297 -13.22 11.85 7.23
CA GLU A 297 -12.81 11.07 8.40
C GLU A 297 -13.22 11.81 9.68
N ASP A 298 -14.36 11.43 10.24
CA ASP A 298 -14.78 12.00 11.53
C ASP A 298 -13.81 11.59 12.64
N SER A 299 -13.60 12.52 13.56
CA SER A 299 -12.73 12.34 14.73
C SER A 299 -11.23 12.17 14.43
N ARG A 300 -10.80 12.50 13.21
CA ARG A 300 -9.39 12.54 12.84
C ARG A 300 -8.66 13.70 13.54
N SER A 301 -7.42 13.47 14.00
CA SER A 301 -6.56 14.57 14.43
C SER A 301 -5.89 15.24 13.24
N ILE A 302 -5.83 16.58 13.28
CA ILE A 302 -5.12 17.42 12.29
C ILE A 302 -4.07 18.23 13.07
N ARG A 303 -2.89 18.42 12.50
CA ARG A 303 -1.79 19.13 13.14
C ARG A 303 -1.15 20.12 12.18
N ASN A 304 -1.32 21.40 12.50
CA ASN A 304 -0.68 22.54 11.81
C ASN A 304 -0.81 22.46 10.26
N VAL A 305 -2.02 22.23 9.75
CA VAL A 305 -2.31 22.16 8.31
C VAL A 305 -2.96 23.46 7.89
N ASP A 306 -2.49 24.06 6.80
CA ASP A 306 -3.15 25.21 6.16
C ASP A 306 -4.35 24.72 5.35
N ILE A 307 -5.54 24.78 5.96
CA ILE A 307 -6.80 24.41 5.30
C ILE A 307 -7.53 25.60 4.68
N SER A 308 -6.92 26.78 4.66
CA SER A 308 -7.55 28.05 4.23
C SER A 308 -7.96 28.06 2.76
N LEU A 309 -7.47 27.11 1.94
CA LEU A 309 -7.95 26.92 0.57
C LEU A 309 -9.44 26.52 0.52
N PHE A 310 -9.91 25.80 1.54
CA PHE A 310 -11.27 25.28 1.62
C PHE A 310 -12.07 25.76 2.82
N ILE A 311 -11.41 26.10 3.92
CA ILE A 311 -12.10 26.49 5.17
C ILE A 311 -11.51 27.80 5.69
N HIS A 312 -12.39 28.78 5.93
CA HIS A 312 -12.01 30.10 6.41
C HIS A 312 -13.08 30.67 7.34
N ASP A 313 -12.73 31.70 8.09
CA ASP A 313 -13.65 32.45 8.95
C ASP A 313 -14.48 31.56 9.91
N LEU A 314 -13.83 30.57 10.52
CA LEU A 314 -14.50 29.70 11.48
C LEU A 314 -15.14 30.52 12.61
N PRO A 315 -16.39 30.22 13.06
CA PRO A 315 -17.07 30.94 14.13
C PRO A 315 -16.24 31.03 15.43
N GLY A 316 -15.44 30.01 15.73
CA GLY A 316 -14.52 29.95 16.86
C GLY A 316 -13.22 30.76 16.68
N LYS A 317 -13.06 31.50 15.57
CA LYS A 317 -11.86 32.27 15.23
C LYS A 317 -10.56 31.45 15.21
N SER A 318 -10.63 30.14 15.02
CA SER A 318 -9.46 29.30 14.86
C SER A 318 -8.71 29.67 13.58
N ASP A 319 -7.38 29.75 13.66
CA ASP A 319 -6.53 30.02 12.51
C ASP A 319 -6.57 28.84 11.54
N THR A 320 -7.06 29.07 10.32
CA THR A 320 -7.17 28.05 9.27
C THR A 320 -5.90 27.93 8.43
N THR A 321 -4.95 28.87 8.55
CA THR A 321 -3.63 28.81 7.89
C THR A 321 -2.64 27.91 8.67
N SER A 322 -2.97 27.62 9.93
CA SER A 322 -2.19 26.76 10.85
C SER A 322 -3.12 25.92 11.72
N PHE A 323 -4.04 25.22 11.05
CA PHE A 323 -5.14 24.57 11.73
C PHE A 323 -4.71 23.29 12.48
N SER A 324 -5.18 23.17 13.73
CA SER A 324 -4.96 21.99 14.55
C SER A 324 -6.22 21.62 15.32
N THR A 325 -6.57 20.35 15.33
CA THR A 325 -7.65 19.81 16.15
C THR A 325 -7.35 18.37 16.54
N ALA A 326 -7.89 17.93 17.67
CA ALA A 326 -7.83 16.51 18.06
C ALA A 326 -8.97 15.70 17.47
N ASP A 327 -10.04 16.38 17.01
CA ASP A 327 -11.33 15.78 16.63
C ASP A 327 -11.95 16.61 15.49
N ALA A 328 -11.59 16.29 14.27
CA ALA A 328 -12.06 16.99 13.08
C ALA A 328 -13.44 16.47 12.65
N SER A 329 -14.29 17.37 12.15
CA SER A 329 -15.49 17.00 11.40
C SER A 329 -15.15 16.43 10.02
N GLY A 330 -16.10 15.80 9.36
CA GLY A 330 -15.91 15.22 8.03
C GLY A 330 -15.40 16.23 6.99
N SER A 331 -16.00 17.42 6.90
CA SER A 331 -15.55 18.46 5.97
C SER A 331 -14.15 18.99 6.28
N THR A 332 -13.84 19.17 7.58
CA THR A 332 -12.53 19.65 8.01
C THR A 332 -11.43 18.62 7.74
N SER A 333 -11.71 17.34 8.02
CA SER A 333 -10.78 16.25 7.74
C SER A 333 -10.55 16.07 6.23
N GLN A 334 -11.59 16.24 5.42
CA GLN A 334 -11.47 16.11 3.97
C GLN A 334 -10.68 17.28 3.37
N ALA A 335 -10.89 18.52 3.86
CA ALA A 335 -10.05 19.66 3.51
C ALA A 335 -8.57 19.39 3.81
N ALA A 336 -8.27 18.91 5.03
CA ALA A 336 -6.91 18.53 5.41
C ALA A 336 -6.35 17.42 4.52
N ASN A 337 -7.14 16.39 4.16
CA ASN A 337 -6.71 15.31 3.27
C ASN A 337 -6.31 15.82 1.88
N VAL A 338 -7.03 16.80 1.32
CA VAL A 338 -6.64 17.43 0.04
C VAL A 338 -5.28 18.14 0.18
N ILE A 339 -5.12 18.98 1.21
CA ILE A 339 -3.87 19.73 1.43
C ILE A 339 -2.68 18.81 1.67
N GLU A 340 -2.86 17.78 2.49
CA GLU A 340 -1.82 16.76 2.75
C GLU A 340 -1.51 15.93 1.50
N GLY A 341 -2.51 15.69 0.65
CA GLY A 341 -2.33 15.07 -0.66
C GLY A 341 -1.45 15.93 -1.57
N ILE A 342 -1.69 17.26 -1.63
CA ILE A 342 -0.84 18.19 -2.37
C ILE A 342 0.59 18.17 -1.80
N GLU A 343 0.75 18.23 -0.48
CA GLU A 343 2.06 18.19 0.19
C GLU A 343 2.83 16.90 -0.10
N SER A 344 2.13 15.78 -0.24
CA SER A 344 2.75 14.48 -0.56
C SER A 344 3.19 14.34 -2.02
N GLY A 345 2.79 15.28 -2.91
CA GLY A 345 3.05 15.22 -4.34
C GLY A 345 2.07 14.35 -5.11
N THR A 346 0.83 14.21 -4.63
CA THR A 346 -0.25 13.53 -5.35
C THR A 346 -0.61 14.29 -6.62
N SER A 347 -0.65 13.62 -7.77
CA SER A 347 -1.02 14.16 -9.08
C SER A 347 -2.45 13.80 -9.52
N LEU A 348 -3.09 12.88 -8.83
CA LEU A 348 -4.45 12.41 -9.12
C LEU A 348 -5.21 12.15 -7.82
N PHE A 349 -6.34 12.83 -7.65
CA PHE A 349 -7.28 12.52 -6.58
C PHE A 349 -8.38 11.56 -7.05
N LEU A 350 -8.62 10.52 -6.27
CA LEU A 350 -9.73 9.58 -6.43
C LEU A 350 -10.76 9.86 -5.34
N ILE A 351 -11.99 10.17 -5.73
CA ILE A 351 -13.02 10.63 -4.78
C ILE A 351 -14.33 9.88 -5.04
N ASP A 352 -14.94 9.39 -3.97
CA ASP A 352 -16.29 8.82 -3.99
C ASP A 352 -17.23 9.74 -3.21
N GLU A 353 -18.34 10.17 -3.83
CA GLU A 353 -19.35 11.01 -3.19
C GLU A 353 -19.89 10.34 -1.91
N ASP A 354 -20.08 9.02 -1.93
CA ASP A 354 -20.65 8.26 -0.83
C ASP A 354 -19.75 8.25 0.44
N THR A 355 -18.45 8.45 0.28
CA THR A 355 -17.48 8.51 1.39
C THR A 355 -16.98 9.92 1.69
N SER A 356 -17.56 10.93 1.06
CA SER A 356 -17.19 12.33 1.17
C SER A 356 -18.20 13.11 2.03
N ALA A 357 -17.75 14.20 2.64
CA ALA A 357 -18.63 15.15 3.30
C ALA A 357 -19.40 15.96 2.26
N THR A 358 -20.72 15.86 2.23
CA THR A 358 -21.56 16.46 1.18
C THR A 358 -21.35 17.97 1.06
N ASN A 359 -21.30 18.70 2.19
CA ASN A 359 -21.10 20.14 2.24
C ASN A 359 -19.67 20.56 1.80
N PHE A 360 -18.70 19.67 1.90
CA PHE A 360 -17.37 19.89 1.34
C PHE A 360 -17.34 19.66 -0.17
N MET A 361 -18.09 18.72 -0.68
CA MET A 361 -18.08 18.40 -2.12
C MET A 361 -18.81 19.43 -2.96
N VAL A 362 -20.03 19.76 -2.56
CA VAL A 362 -20.91 20.66 -3.31
C VAL A 362 -21.82 21.41 -2.34
N ARG A 363 -22.25 22.58 -2.75
CA ARG A 363 -23.28 23.35 -2.05
C ARG A 363 -24.51 23.46 -2.94
N ASP A 364 -25.64 23.06 -2.43
CA ASP A 364 -26.93 23.13 -3.11
C ASP A 364 -27.33 24.60 -3.41
N GLU A 365 -27.88 24.87 -4.59
CA GLU A 365 -28.25 26.23 -5.02
C GLU A 365 -29.31 26.85 -4.10
N LEU A 366 -30.28 26.04 -3.62
CA LEU A 366 -31.29 26.52 -2.70
C LEU A 366 -30.69 26.91 -1.35
N MET A 367 -29.76 26.11 -0.85
CA MET A 367 -29.00 26.45 0.36
C MET A 367 -28.19 27.74 0.20
N GLN A 368 -27.60 28.01 -0.97
CA GLN A 368 -26.88 29.25 -1.22
C GLN A 368 -27.77 30.49 -1.18
N ARG A 369 -29.02 30.35 -1.60
CA ARG A 369 -30.00 31.45 -1.57
C ARG A 369 -30.51 31.75 -0.16
N VAL A 370 -30.46 30.79 0.76
CA VAL A 370 -30.96 30.91 2.12
C VAL A 370 -29.86 31.30 3.10
N VAL A 371 -28.67 30.71 2.96
CA VAL A 371 -27.49 30.97 3.80
C VAL A 371 -26.49 31.79 2.99
N ALA A 372 -26.21 33.01 3.43
CA ALA A 372 -25.29 33.89 2.73
C ALA A 372 -23.86 33.33 2.65
N ASP A 373 -23.13 33.61 1.56
CA ASP A 373 -21.74 33.19 1.39
C ASP A 373 -20.81 33.70 2.52
N SER A 374 -21.14 34.84 3.13
CA SER A 374 -20.40 35.39 4.28
C SER A 374 -20.57 34.60 5.58
N GLU A 375 -21.57 33.75 5.66
CA GLU A 375 -21.89 32.90 6.82
C GLU A 375 -21.41 31.45 6.62
N GLU A 376 -20.93 31.12 5.41
CA GLU A 376 -20.46 29.77 5.06
C GLU A 376 -18.92 29.71 5.06
N PRO A 377 -18.32 29.06 6.06
CA PRO A 377 -16.86 28.97 6.14
C PRO A 377 -16.25 28.00 5.12
N ILE A 378 -17.06 27.17 4.43
CA ILE A 378 -16.57 26.12 3.53
C ILE A 378 -16.65 26.57 2.08
N THR A 379 -15.51 26.63 1.42
CA THR A 379 -15.43 26.66 -0.04
C THR A 379 -15.51 25.24 -0.57
N PRO A 380 -16.57 24.83 -1.28
CA PRO A 380 -16.73 23.44 -1.69
C PRO A 380 -15.69 23.03 -2.74
N PHE A 381 -15.39 21.72 -2.77
CA PHE A 381 -14.38 21.16 -3.67
C PHE A 381 -14.66 21.45 -5.14
N ILE A 382 -15.92 21.45 -5.55
CA ILE A 382 -16.33 21.79 -6.93
C ILE A 382 -15.81 23.18 -7.37
N SER A 383 -15.71 24.14 -6.47
CA SER A 383 -15.20 25.50 -6.77
C SER A 383 -13.68 25.55 -6.93
N ARG A 384 -12.97 24.51 -6.51
CA ARG A 384 -11.50 24.43 -6.51
C ARG A 384 -10.94 23.39 -7.46
N VAL A 385 -11.75 22.42 -7.88
CA VAL A 385 -11.27 21.27 -8.68
C VAL A 385 -10.60 21.72 -9.99
N ARG A 386 -11.10 22.77 -10.63
CA ARG A 386 -10.47 23.34 -11.84
C ARG A 386 -9.13 24.03 -11.51
N ASP A 387 -9.09 24.81 -10.45
CA ASP A 387 -7.85 25.46 -9.98
C ASP A 387 -6.77 24.43 -9.63
N LEU A 388 -7.14 23.30 -8.99
CA LEU A 388 -6.21 22.21 -8.67
C LEU A 388 -5.58 21.64 -9.95
N TYR A 389 -6.37 21.46 -10.99
CA TYR A 389 -5.85 20.98 -12.27
C TYR A 389 -5.04 22.05 -13.01
N GLU A 390 -5.61 23.22 -13.21
CA GLU A 390 -5.00 24.27 -14.06
C GLU A 390 -3.75 24.90 -13.45
N LYS A 391 -3.68 25.01 -12.12
CA LYS A 391 -2.57 25.67 -11.41
C LYS A 391 -1.56 24.72 -10.82
N LEU A 392 -1.97 23.49 -10.46
CA LEU A 392 -1.10 22.49 -9.82
C LEU A 392 -0.90 21.23 -10.66
N GLY A 393 -1.63 21.06 -11.77
CA GLY A 393 -1.59 19.85 -12.59
C GLY A 393 -2.23 18.62 -11.92
N ILE A 394 -3.03 18.83 -10.88
CA ILE A 394 -3.64 17.71 -10.13
C ILE A 394 -4.98 17.35 -10.76
N SER A 395 -5.04 16.20 -11.36
CA SER A 395 -6.26 15.63 -11.93
C SER A 395 -7.19 15.05 -10.84
N SER A 396 -8.46 14.89 -11.17
CA SER A 396 -9.44 14.28 -10.26
C SER A 396 -10.35 13.31 -10.99
N ILE A 397 -10.56 12.13 -10.42
CA ILE A 397 -11.60 11.19 -10.83
C ILE A 397 -12.62 11.12 -9.71
N LEU A 398 -13.85 11.56 -9.99
CA LEU A 398 -14.92 11.63 -9.01
C LEU A 398 -16.04 10.65 -9.40
N VAL A 399 -16.45 9.83 -8.46
CA VAL A 399 -17.71 9.08 -8.57
C VAL A 399 -18.81 9.95 -7.99
N ALA A 400 -19.81 10.28 -8.80
CA ALA A 400 -20.98 11.05 -8.38
C ALA A 400 -22.28 10.27 -8.66
N GLY A 401 -23.10 10.17 -7.64
CA GLY A 401 -24.40 9.49 -7.71
C GLY A 401 -25.58 10.43 -7.73
N SER A 402 -25.45 11.61 -7.11
CA SER A 402 -26.57 12.51 -6.86
C SER A 402 -26.37 13.95 -7.37
N SER A 403 -25.14 14.45 -7.46
CA SER A 403 -24.89 15.85 -7.85
C SER A 403 -24.56 16.02 -9.34
N GLY A 404 -25.46 16.67 -10.09
CA GLY A 404 -25.24 17.08 -11.48
C GLY A 404 -24.36 18.32 -11.63
N SER A 405 -24.09 19.06 -10.57
CA SER A 405 -23.31 20.33 -10.63
C SER A 405 -21.90 20.11 -11.18
N TYR A 406 -21.33 18.95 -10.97
CA TYR A 406 -19.99 18.60 -11.48
C TYR A 406 -19.91 18.53 -13.02
N PHE A 407 -21.03 18.39 -13.74
CA PHE A 407 -21.00 18.39 -15.21
C PHE A 407 -20.44 19.69 -15.80
N HIS A 408 -20.59 20.82 -15.10
CA HIS A 408 -20.05 22.10 -15.52
C HIS A 408 -18.52 22.18 -15.48
N VAL A 409 -17.88 21.42 -14.59
CA VAL A 409 -16.43 21.46 -14.35
C VAL A 409 -15.69 20.23 -14.89
N ALA A 410 -16.41 19.20 -15.30
CA ALA A 410 -15.82 17.97 -15.82
C ALA A 410 -15.28 18.12 -17.24
N ASP A 411 -14.11 17.56 -17.53
CA ASP A 411 -13.55 17.42 -18.87
C ASP A 411 -14.10 16.16 -19.56
N THR A 412 -14.25 15.07 -18.79
CA THR A 412 -14.73 13.77 -19.26
C THR A 412 -15.83 13.25 -18.34
N VAL A 413 -16.90 12.70 -18.91
CA VAL A 413 -18.00 12.11 -18.15
C VAL A 413 -18.27 10.70 -18.63
N ILE A 414 -18.05 9.72 -17.74
CA ILE A 414 -18.22 8.29 -18.00
C ILE A 414 -19.47 7.80 -17.26
N GLN A 415 -20.45 7.27 -18.00
CA GLN A 415 -21.62 6.64 -17.42
C GLN A 415 -21.41 5.14 -17.29
N MET A 416 -21.52 4.60 -16.07
CA MET A 416 -21.60 3.17 -15.85
C MET A 416 -23.04 2.67 -15.99
N LYS A 417 -23.27 1.73 -16.90
CA LYS A 417 -24.57 1.07 -17.08
C LYS A 417 -24.35 -0.43 -17.25
N GLU A 418 -24.93 -1.24 -16.37
CA GLU A 418 -24.80 -2.70 -16.40
C GLU A 418 -23.34 -3.18 -16.48
N TYR A 419 -22.47 -2.53 -15.69
CA TYR A 419 -21.02 -2.76 -15.60
C TYR A 419 -20.20 -2.35 -16.84
N VAL A 420 -20.83 -1.72 -17.83
CA VAL A 420 -20.18 -1.22 -19.05
C VAL A 420 -20.06 0.31 -18.97
N PRO A 421 -18.88 0.89 -19.23
CA PRO A 421 -18.70 2.34 -19.31
C PRO A 421 -19.13 2.89 -20.67
N TYR A 422 -19.75 4.06 -20.64
CA TYR A 422 -20.11 4.84 -21.84
C TYR A 422 -19.59 6.27 -21.65
N ASP A 423 -18.94 6.79 -22.67
CA ASP A 423 -18.62 8.22 -22.71
C ASP A 423 -19.88 9.01 -23.04
N ILE A 424 -20.28 9.85 -22.13
CA ILE A 424 -21.45 10.73 -22.27
C ILE A 424 -21.07 12.19 -22.16
N THR A 425 -19.81 12.53 -22.37
CA THR A 425 -19.24 13.86 -22.17
C THR A 425 -20.05 14.95 -22.91
N ASP A 426 -20.28 14.77 -24.19
CA ASP A 426 -21.00 15.75 -25.01
C ASP A 426 -22.46 15.94 -24.53
N ARG A 427 -23.14 14.81 -24.24
CA ARG A 427 -24.52 14.86 -23.71
C ARG A 427 -24.56 15.57 -22.36
N ALA A 428 -23.63 15.27 -21.46
CA ALA A 428 -23.57 15.87 -20.13
C ALA A 428 -23.32 17.39 -20.22
N LYS A 429 -22.39 17.81 -21.08
CA LYS A 429 -22.10 19.23 -21.30
C LYS A 429 -23.26 19.97 -21.94
N THR A 430 -23.93 19.38 -22.94
CA THR A 430 -25.09 19.99 -23.59
C THR A 430 -26.22 20.18 -22.59
N THR A 431 -26.51 19.15 -21.78
CA THR A 431 -27.55 19.24 -20.75
C THR A 431 -27.17 20.27 -19.67
N ALA A 432 -25.91 20.27 -19.22
CA ALA A 432 -25.44 21.23 -18.22
C ALA A 432 -25.60 22.68 -18.69
N ALA A 433 -25.40 22.96 -19.98
CA ALA A 433 -25.55 24.31 -20.54
C ALA A 433 -26.99 24.88 -20.44
N GLU A 434 -28.00 24.02 -20.21
CA GLU A 434 -29.39 24.44 -19.98
C GLU A 434 -29.64 24.94 -18.55
N PHE A 435 -28.69 24.70 -17.65
CA PHE A 435 -28.74 25.07 -16.24
C PHE A 435 -27.68 26.13 -15.91
N PRO A 436 -27.94 27.04 -14.97
CA PRO A 436 -26.92 28.01 -14.56
C PRO A 436 -25.73 27.28 -13.94
N PRO A 437 -24.49 27.71 -14.27
CA PRO A 437 -23.31 27.15 -13.65
C PRO A 437 -23.30 27.44 -12.15
N PHE A 438 -22.72 26.54 -11.38
CA PHE A 438 -22.48 26.77 -9.97
C PHE A 438 -21.57 28.00 -9.80
N THR A 439 -22.06 29.03 -9.15
CA THR A 439 -21.32 30.26 -8.87
C THR A 439 -21.24 30.45 -7.35
N ALA A 440 -20.05 30.34 -6.79
CA ALA A 440 -19.77 30.75 -5.42
C ALA A 440 -18.80 31.94 -5.46
N SER A 441 -18.96 32.87 -4.52
CA SER A 441 -17.93 33.87 -4.27
C SER A 441 -16.73 33.16 -3.64
N VAL A 442 -15.67 32.96 -4.41
CA VAL A 442 -14.50 32.19 -3.98
C VAL A 442 -13.31 33.09 -3.78
N ARG A 443 -12.62 32.99 -2.65
CA ARG A 443 -11.36 33.67 -2.42
C ARG A 443 -10.32 33.29 -3.49
N PRO A 444 -9.35 34.15 -3.81
CA PRO A 444 -8.28 33.82 -4.75
C PRO A 444 -7.60 32.51 -4.37
N PHE A 445 -7.26 31.71 -5.37
CA PHE A 445 -6.51 30.48 -5.15
C PHE A 445 -5.09 30.80 -4.71
N SER A 446 -4.68 30.27 -3.59
CA SER A 446 -3.31 30.37 -3.06
C SER A 446 -2.82 28.96 -2.69
N VAL A 447 -1.64 28.62 -3.16
CA VAL A 447 -1.02 27.33 -2.78
C VAL A 447 -0.58 27.41 -1.32
N PRO A 448 -0.99 26.48 -0.44
CA PRO A 448 -0.53 26.46 0.93
C PRO A 448 0.99 26.35 1.04
N ALA A 449 1.56 26.98 2.02
CA ALA A 449 2.98 26.86 2.30
C ALA A 449 3.25 25.59 3.12
N PHE A 450 4.08 24.68 2.60
CA PHE A 450 4.39 23.40 3.25
C PHE A 450 5.66 23.52 4.12
N HIS A 451 5.55 24.24 5.23
CA HIS A 451 6.66 24.52 6.15
C HIS A 451 6.58 23.74 7.47
N ARG A 452 5.70 22.74 7.53
CA ARG A 452 5.51 21.93 8.75
C ARG A 452 6.77 21.13 9.08
N CYS A 453 7.36 21.39 10.25
CA CYS A 453 8.57 20.73 10.72
C CYS A 453 8.22 19.77 11.87
N PRO A 454 8.14 18.45 11.63
CA PRO A 454 7.71 17.50 12.65
C PRO A 454 8.75 17.32 13.76
N GLN A 455 8.25 17.21 14.99
CA GLN A 455 9.00 16.84 16.17
C GLN A 455 8.35 15.63 16.84
N PRO A 456 9.12 14.60 17.23
CA PRO A 456 8.56 13.44 17.90
C PRO A 456 8.19 13.77 19.35
N GLY A 457 7.01 13.31 19.76
CA GLY A 457 6.61 13.32 21.15
C GLY A 457 7.29 12.23 21.97
N LYS A 458 7.17 12.34 23.29
CA LYS A 458 7.76 11.37 24.25
C LYS A 458 7.22 9.94 24.06
N GLY A 459 6.02 9.77 23.51
CA GLY A 459 5.43 8.47 23.22
C GLY A 459 6.18 7.67 22.14
N LEU A 460 6.93 8.35 21.25
CA LEU A 460 7.74 7.71 20.21
C LEU A 460 9.21 7.49 20.63
N THR A 461 9.77 8.34 21.51
CA THR A 461 11.21 8.37 21.79
C THR A 461 11.56 8.11 23.27
N GLY A 462 10.59 8.05 24.15
CA GLY A 462 10.80 8.15 25.60
C GLY A 462 10.89 6.84 26.38
N SER A 463 11.02 5.67 25.76
CA SER A 463 11.09 4.39 26.50
C SER A 463 12.26 3.52 26.07
N ASP A 464 12.97 2.93 27.05
CA ASP A 464 14.04 1.92 26.80
C ASP A 464 13.55 0.68 26.03
N ARG A 465 12.24 0.48 25.93
CA ARG A 465 11.62 -0.61 25.19
C ARG A 465 10.36 -0.13 24.49
N THR A 466 10.51 0.35 23.26
CA THR A 466 9.36 0.68 22.40
C THR A 466 8.59 -0.59 22.06
N LYS A 467 7.27 -0.57 22.34
CA LYS A 467 6.36 -1.66 21.99
C LYS A 467 5.56 -1.24 20.77
N VAL A 468 5.68 -2.02 19.72
CA VAL A 468 4.91 -1.83 18.47
C VAL A 468 3.93 -2.98 18.30
N LYS A 469 2.69 -2.65 18.00
CA LYS A 469 1.66 -3.62 17.63
C LYS A 469 0.88 -3.08 16.43
N VAL A 470 0.85 -3.84 15.36
CA VAL A 470 0.01 -3.58 14.18
C VAL A 470 -1.27 -4.39 14.31
N MET A 471 -2.41 -3.78 14.01
CA MET A 471 -3.74 -4.40 14.08
C MET A 471 -4.34 -4.45 12.68
N GLY A 472 -4.16 -5.60 12.02
CA GLY A 472 -4.63 -5.83 10.66
C GLY A 472 -4.08 -4.79 9.68
N GLN A 473 -4.96 -4.24 8.85
CA GLN A 473 -4.70 -3.13 7.92
C GLN A 473 -5.26 -1.80 8.45
N GLU A 474 -5.57 -1.72 9.75
CA GLU A 474 -6.37 -0.63 10.29
C GLU A 474 -5.57 0.37 11.11
N SER A 475 -4.61 -0.09 11.91
CA SER A 475 -3.95 0.81 12.84
C SER A 475 -2.61 0.32 13.37
N ILE A 476 -1.81 1.28 13.82
CA ILE A 476 -0.51 1.08 14.45
C ILE A 476 -0.58 1.59 15.88
N LEU A 477 -0.24 0.74 16.85
CA LEU A 477 -0.10 1.11 18.25
C LEU A 477 1.39 1.12 18.61
N ILE A 478 1.94 2.29 18.91
CA ILE A 478 3.29 2.46 19.43
C ILE A 478 3.18 2.88 20.89
N ASN A 479 3.66 2.03 21.80
CA ASN A 479 3.49 2.18 23.24
C ASN A 479 1.98 2.30 23.62
N LYS A 480 1.48 3.53 23.82
CA LYS A 480 0.08 3.83 24.12
C LYS A 480 -0.58 4.72 23.06
N SER A 481 0.17 5.12 22.04
CA SER A 481 -0.32 5.99 20.99
C SER A 481 -0.84 5.18 19.82
N LEU A 482 -2.10 5.37 19.47
CA LEU A 482 -2.77 4.78 18.34
C LEU A 482 -2.72 5.73 17.13
N THR A 483 -2.24 5.22 16.01
CA THR A 483 -2.37 5.85 14.68
C THR A 483 -3.41 5.07 13.90
N ASP A 484 -4.55 5.69 13.65
CA ASP A 484 -5.66 5.10 12.89
C ASP A 484 -5.44 5.31 11.39
N LEU A 485 -5.43 4.22 10.63
CA LEU A 485 -5.19 4.19 9.18
C LEU A 485 -6.36 3.56 8.40
N ARG A 486 -7.50 3.28 9.04
CA ARG A 486 -8.66 2.65 8.39
C ARG A 486 -9.17 3.39 7.17
N ALA A 487 -9.01 4.70 7.17
CA ALA A 487 -9.40 5.56 6.06
C ALA A 487 -8.36 5.63 4.92
N VAL A 488 -7.20 5.01 5.07
CA VAL A 488 -6.16 4.93 4.03
C VAL A 488 -6.40 3.68 3.19
N GLU A 489 -7.42 3.74 2.31
CA GLU A 489 -7.99 2.59 1.59
C GLU A 489 -7.01 1.93 0.60
N GLN A 490 -5.93 2.60 0.23
CA GLN A 490 -4.91 2.07 -0.67
C GLN A 490 -3.85 1.21 0.03
N LEU A 491 -3.88 1.09 1.35
CA LEU A 491 -3.13 0.07 2.07
C LEU A 491 -3.73 -1.32 1.79
N THR A 492 -2.94 -2.24 1.26
CA THR A 492 -3.40 -3.56 0.80
C THR A 492 -3.00 -4.68 1.73
N ASP A 493 -2.00 -4.43 2.60
CA ASP A 493 -1.36 -5.49 3.37
C ASP A 493 -0.94 -5.00 4.77
N SER A 494 -1.10 -5.84 5.78
CA SER A 494 -0.67 -5.55 7.15
C SER A 494 0.85 -5.33 7.27
N GLU A 495 1.64 -5.90 6.37
CA GLU A 495 3.09 -5.69 6.36
C GLU A 495 3.47 -4.29 5.86
N GLN A 496 2.59 -3.59 5.11
CA GLN A 496 2.77 -2.16 4.83
C GLN A 496 2.61 -1.33 6.11
N LEU A 497 1.68 -1.71 7.00
CA LEU A 497 1.56 -1.05 8.31
C LEU A 497 2.78 -1.34 9.19
N ASN A 498 3.35 -2.54 9.12
CA ASN A 498 4.64 -2.83 9.76
C ASN A 498 5.75 -1.92 9.20
N GLY A 499 5.80 -1.74 7.88
CA GLY A 499 6.70 -0.80 7.20
C GLY A 499 6.51 0.63 7.68
N LEU A 500 5.26 1.10 7.74
CA LEU A 500 4.92 2.44 8.25
C LEU A 500 5.32 2.62 9.72
N ALA A 501 5.12 1.60 10.55
CA ALA A 501 5.55 1.65 11.95
C ALA A 501 7.08 1.75 12.08
N ALA A 502 7.82 0.99 11.27
CA ALA A 502 9.28 1.05 11.23
C ALA A 502 9.77 2.41 10.73
N LEU A 503 9.15 2.96 9.68
CA LEU A 503 9.46 4.28 9.13
C LEU A 503 9.14 5.41 10.11
N LEU A 504 8.01 5.35 10.81
CA LEU A 504 7.66 6.34 11.84
C LEU A 504 8.70 6.38 12.97
N LEU A 505 9.16 5.21 13.44
CA LEU A 505 10.21 5.13 14.46
C LEU A 505 11.56 5.61 13.91
N GLU A 506 11.93 5.20 12.70
CA GLU A 506 13.16 5.68 12.03
C GLU A 506 13.16 7.20 11.86
N ALA A 507 12.03 7.77 11.47
CA ALA A 507 11.85 9.21 11.35
C ALA A 507 12.01 9.90 12.71
N ALA A 508 11.33 9.38 13.75
CA ALA A 508 11.34 9.96 15.09
C ALA A 508 12.73 9.90 15.75
N GLU A 509 13.47 8.81 15.54
CA GLU A 509 14.79 8.59 16.15
C GLU A 509 15.92 9.33 15.41
N HIS A 510 15.82 9.48 14.07
CA HIS A 510 16.99 9.84 13.26
C HIS A 510 16.77 10.96 12.23
N LYS A 511 15.53 11.35 11.91
CA LYS A 511 15.27 12.31 10.82
C LYS A 511 14.57 13.59 11.28
N MET A 512 13.69 13.52 12.29
CA MET A 512 12.93 14.64 12.80
C MET A 512 13.77 15.45 13.79
N ASP A 513 14.12 16.67 13.43
CA ASP A 513 14.93 17.58 14.26
C ASP A 513 14.21 18.91 14.55
N GLY A 514 12.93 19.03 14.12
CA GLY A 514 12.14 20.25 14.22
C GLY A 514 12.58 21.38 13.28
N LYS A 515 13.49 21.12 12.34
CA LYS A 515 13.97 22.07 11.32
C LYS A 515 13.66 21.61 9.91
N LYS A 516 13.75 20.30 9.67
CA LYS A 516 13.38 19.70 8.37
C LYS A 516 11.86 19.68 8.23
N THR A 517 11.39 20.08 7.05
CA THR A 517 9.96 19.96 6.72
C THR A 517 9.53 18.49 6.64
N LEU A 518 8.22 18.23 6.73
CA LEU A 518 7.67 16.90 6.58
C LEU A 518 8.08 16.27 5.23
N VAL A 519 8.06 17.06 4.16
CA VAL A 519 8.53 16.63 2.83
C VAL A 519 9.98 16.16 2.88
N GLN A 520 10.88 16.96 3.47
CA GLN A 520 12.29 16.60 3.59
C GLN A 520 12.53 15.35 4.44
N VAL A 521 11.73 15.15 5.49
CA VAL A 521 11.80 13.93 6.32
C VAL A 521 11.42 12.71 5.49
N VAL A 522 10.32 12.78 4.72
CA VAL A 522 9.87 11.68 3.87
C VAL A 522 10.87 11.40 2.75
N ASP A 523 11.43 12.43 2.11
CA ASP A 523 12.49 12.27 1.08
C ASP A 523 13.71 11.51 1.62
N LEU A 524 14.11 11.79 2.86
CA LEU A 524 15.21 11.07 3.52
C LEU A 524 14.87 9.60 3.83
N LEU A 525 13.61 9.31 4.16
CA LEU A 525 13.15 7.94 4.39
C LEU A 525 13.12 7.14 3.07
N GLU A 526 12.58 7.74 2.00
CA GLU A 526 12.56 7.12 0.67
C GLU A 526 13.97 6.86 0.17
N LYS A 527 14.85 7.87 0.25
CA LYS A 527 16.26 7.73 -0.11
C LYS A 527 16.95 6.59 0.65
N GLN A 528 16.67 6.45 1.95
CA GLN A 528 17.23 5.35 2.75
C GLN A 528 16.74 3.99 2.24
N MET A 529 15.45 3.85 1.91
CA MET A 529 14.91 2.61 1.34
C MET A 529 15.49 2.31 -0.05
N ASP A 530 15.66 3.34 -0.90
CA ASP A 530 16.21 3.18 -2.26
C ASP A 530 17.69 2.77 -2.24
N GLU A 531 18.50 3.40 -1.39
CA GLU A 531 19.95 3.16 -1.34
C GLU A 531 20.32 1.92 -0.51
N LYS A 532 19.61 1.65 0.59
CA LYS A 532 19.97 0.61 1.56
C LYS A 532 18.97 -0.54 1.63
N GLY A 533 17.89 -0.46 0.85
CA GLY A 533 16.78 -1.41 0.85
C GLY A 533 15.89 -1.31 2.09
N LEU A 534 14.72 -1.92 2.00
CA LEU A 534 13.72 -1.94 3.07
C LEU A 534 14.23 -2.60 4.37
N ALA A 535 15.15 -3.55 4.25
CA ALA A 535 15.77 -4.23 5.40
C ALA A 535 16.60 -3.28 6.30
N SER A 536 16.99 -2.10 5.81
CA SER A 536 17.69 -1.09 6.61
C SER A 536 16.84 -0.50 7.75
N LEU A 537 15.53 -0.72 7.72
CA LEU A 537 14.59 -0.31 8.77
C LEU A 537 14.46 -1.34 9.90
N LEU A 538 15.01 -2.54 9.72
CA LEU A 538 14.95 -3.59 10.74
C LEU A 538 15.82 -3.21 11.95
N ALA A 539 15.22 -3.22 13.13
CA ALA A 539 15.90 -2.95 14.39
C ALA A 539 15.23 -3.73 15.54
N PRO A 540 15.94 -3.96 16.65
CA PRO A 540 15.33 -4.56 17.83
C PRO A 540 14.09 -3.79 18.30
N GLY A 541 13.00 -4.51 18.58
CA GLY A 541 11.73 -3.91 19.03
C GLY A 541 10.82 -3.37 17.91
N ARG A 542 11.29 -3.34 16.65
CA ARG A 542 10.48 -3.01 15.47
C ARG A 542 9.89 -4.28 14.84
N PRO A 543 8.82 -4.19 14.04
CA PRO A 543 8.34 -5.30 13.21
C PRO A 543 9.43 -5.81 12.26
N SER A 544 9.40 -7.09 11.91
CA SER A 544 10.39 -7.73 11.02
C SER A 544 9.86 -7.98 9.62
N ASP A 545 8.56 -8.20 9.52
CA ASP A 545 7.91 -8.50 8.25
C ASP A 545 7.36 -7.20 7.68
N LEU A 546 8.18 -6.55 6.86
CA LEU A 546 7.87 -5.25 6.29
C LEU A 546 7.49 -5.40 4.81
N ALA A 547 6.46 -4.68 4.37
CA ALA A 547 6.25 -4.37 2.97
C ALA A 547 6.39 -2.86 2.77
N ARG A 548 6.93 -2.46 1.61
CA ARG A 548 7.19 -1.05 1.29
C ARG A 548 5.87 -0.31 1.07
N PRO A 549 5.56 0.73 1.87
CA PRO A 549 4.45 1.64 1.57
C PRO A 549 4.88 2.66 0.52
N ARG A 550 3.91 3.26 -0.19
CA ARG A 550 4.14 4.40 -1.09
C ARG A 550 4.31 5.69 -0.28
N ARG A 551 4.83 6.72 -0.94
CA ARG A 551 4.99 8.06 -0.38
C ARG A 551 3.70 8.58 0.26
N GLN A 552 2.56 8.44 -0.42
CA GLN A 552 1.25 8.89 0.04
C GLN A 552 0.83 8.23 1.37
N GLU A 553 1.09 6.93 1.53
CA GLU A 553 0.80 6.22 2.78
C GLU A 553 1.77 6.63 3.91
N ILE A 554 3.04 6.95 3.59
CA ILE A 554 3.99 7.48 4.58
C ILE A 554 3.47 8.83 5.11
N PHE A 555 3.10 9.76 4.22
CA PHE A 555 2.48 11.02 4.61
C PHE A 555 1.20 10.82 5.42
N ALA A 556 0.32 9.92 4.97
CA ALA A 556 -0.92 9.61 5.66
C ALA A 556 -0.69 9.11 7.09
N CYS A 557 0.30 8.25 7.29
CA CYS A 557 0.68 7.74 8.61
C CYS A 557 1.24 8.84 9.52
N LEU A 558 2.17 9.66 9.01
CA LEU A 558 2.79 10.74 9.78
C LEU A 558 1.75 11.80 10.17
N ASN A 559 0.85 12.17 9.26
CA ASN A 559 -0.22 13.13 9.51
C ASN A 559 -1.25 12.67 10.54
N ARG A 560 -1.48 11.36 10.67
CA ARG A 560 -2.43 10.79 11.65
C ARG A 560 -1.78 10.42 12.98
N CYS A 561 -0.45 10.49 13.08
CA CYS A 561 0.26 10.18 14.32
C CYS A 561 0.07 11.30 15.35
N ARG A 562 -0.69 11.03 16.41
CA ARG A 562 -1.00 12.01 17.47
C ARG A 562 0.21 12.43 18.30
N GLU A 563 1.29 11.66 18.27
CA GLU A 563 2.55 11.96 18.99
C GLU A 563 3.48 12.91 18.22
N LEU A 564 3.18 13.24 16.98
CA LEU A 564 3.93 14.25 16.26
C LEU A 564 3.40 15.66 16.60
N ARG A 565 4.34 16.58 16.76
CA ARG A 565 4.11 18.02 16.89
C ARG A 565 4.71 18.72 15.68
N PHE A 566 4.12 19.82 15.30
CA PHE A 566 4.56 20.62 14.16
C PHE A 566 4.69 22.08 14.55
#